data_6ed7b7180160e9f3dc71e12a18829518
#
_entry.id   6ed7b7180160e9f3dc71e12a18829518
#
_cell.length_a   1.000
_cell.length_b   1.000
_cell.length_c   1.000
_cell.angle_alpha   90.00
_cell.angle_beta   90.00
_cell.angle_gamma   90.00
#
_symmetry.space_group_name_H-M   'P 1'
#
loop_
_entity.id
_entity.type
_entity.pdbx_description
1 polymer ?
#
loop_
_entity_poly.entity_id
_entity_poly.type
_entity_poly.pdbx_seq_one_letter_code
_entity_poly.pdbx_strand_id
1 'polypeptide(L)'
;KVQIKFWDGMLGVLKNKYLLINTIVGLIDALGNGMLPFATILYFYTFRLSGLPYSLLVALISFAGTPPDLLSPYFLKRFSYKQIMIFYQLSRALGNGLIVLAFMFCGENLMVCGTICIIVMFLMEMTKTIPTTAGHDMNTRIGDYQMYLSGERLESFAGIFGWFTGPITSFIGLIIPIFLLKFGFNSNWDVLYLDESRVKII
;
A
#
# COMPACT_ATOMS: atom_id res chain seq x y z
N LYS A 1 13.63 28.70 -22.71
CA LYS A 1 13.61 27.28 -22.29
C LYS A 1 15.03 26.92 -21.93
N VAL A 2 15.33 26.74 -20.63
CA VAL A 2 16.63 26.23 -20.15
C VAL A 2 16.70 24.77 -20.52
N GLN A 3 17.61 24.39 -21.40
CA GLN A 3 17.85 22.98 -21.74
C GLN A 3 18.85 22.41 -20.73
N ILE A 4 18.33 21.75 -19.70
CA ILE A 4 19.17 21.03 -18.74
C ILE A 4 19.62 19.73 -19.39
N LYS A 5 20.92 19.45 -19.36
CA LYS A 5 21.43 18.15 -19.79
C LYS A 5 20.90 17.08 -18.85
N PHE A 6 20.50 15.92 -19.41
CA PHE A 6 19.91 14.82 -18.66
C PHE A 6 20.71 14.43 -17.42
N TRP A 7 22.02 14.26 -17.56
CA TRP A 7 22.89 13.86 -16.46
C TRP A 7 23.03 14.92 -15.37
N ASP A 8 23.05 16.20 -15.73
CA ASP A 8 23.10 17.31 -14.76
C ASP A 8 21.79 17.38 -13.95
N GLY A 9 20.65 17.13 -14.61
CA GLY A 9 19.37 17.03 -13.95
C GLY A 9 19.31 15.84 -12.98
N MET A 10 19.75 14.68 -13.38
CA MET A 10 19.81 13.49 -12.52
C MET A 10 20.73 13.68 -11.32
N LEU A 11 21.93 14.22 -11.51
CA LEU A 11 22.86 14.52 -10.41
C LEU A 11 22.30 15.59 -9.46
N GLY A 12 21.59 16.58 -9.99
CA GLY A 12 20.89 17.59 -9.19
C GLY A 12 19.85 16.97 -8.27
N VAL A 13 19.07 16.01 -8.77
CA VAL A 13 18.06 15.30 -8.00
C VAL A 13 18.68 14.40 -6.94
N LEU A 14 19.77 13.70 -7.24
CA LEU A 14 20.49 12.84 -6.30
C LEU A 14 21.11 13.61 -5.10
N LYS A 15 21.32 14.92 -5.23
CA LYS A 15 21.76 15.77 -4.11
C LYS A 15 20.64 16.09 -3.11
N ASN A 16 19.38 15.86 -3.49
CA ASN A 16 18.24 16.10 -2.63
C ASN A 16 17.98 14.89 -1.72
N LYS A 17 18.47 14.95 -0.50
CA LYS A 17 18.31 13.87 0.49
C LYS A 17 16.85 13.54 0.80
N TYR A 18 15.96 14.51 0.77
CA TYR A 18 14.54 14.30 1.06
C TYR A 18 13.87 13.53 -0.09
N LEU A 19 14.25 13.82 -1.33
CA LEU A 19 13.79 13.08 -2.49
C LEU A 19 14.26 11.62 -2.45
N LEU A 20 15.53 11.39 -2.11
CA LEU A 20 16.07 10.04 -1.98
C LEU A 20 15.35 9.24 -0.89
N ILE A 21 15.12 9.83 0.28
CA ILE A 21 14.36 9.18 1.36
C ILE A 21 12.95 8.86 0.88
N ASN A 22 12.26 9.81 0.25
CA ASN A 22 10.91 9.60 -0.27
C ASN A 22 10.86 8.49 -1.33
N THR A 23 11.87 8.42 -2.20
CA THR A 23 11.99 7.34 -3.20
C THR A 23 12.17 5.98 -2.53
N ILE A 24 13.03 5.88 -1.52
CA ILE A 24 13.25 4.62 -0.78
C ILE A 24 11.94 4.19 -0.08
N VAL A 25 11.24 5.11 0.57
CA VAL A 25 9.94 4.84 1.18
C VAL A 25 8.93 4.37 0.12
N GLY A 26 8.88 5.04 -1.04
CA GLY A 26 8.01 4.64 -2.14
C GLY A 26 8.33 3.25 -2.70
N LEU A 27 9.60 2.86 -2.74
CA LEU A 27 10.01 1.50 -3.13
C LEU A 27 9.55 0.46 -2.10
N ILE A 28 9.70 0.74 -0.81
CA ILE A 28 9.21 -0.14 0.27
C ILE A 28 7.69 -0.28 0.21
N ASP A 29 6.98 0.81 -0.01
CA ASP A 29 5.52 0.78 -0.19
C ASP A 29 5.12 0.01 -1.46
N ALA A 30 5.89 0.11 -2.55
CA ALA A 30 5.67 -0.67 -3.76
C ALA A 30 5.82 -2.18 -3.52
N LEU A 31 6.78 -2.59 -2.69
CA LEU A 31 6.91 -3.98 -2.25
C LEU A 31 5.65 -4.45 -1.50
N GLY A 32 5.15 -3.65 -0.57
CA GLY A 32 3.92 -3.94 0.16
C GLY A 32 2.69 -4.00 -0.75
N ASN A 33 2.58 -3.11 -1.71
CA ASN A 33 1.49 -3.08 -2.68
C ASN A 33 1.52 -4.28 -3.65
N GLY A 34 2.69 -4.82 -3.95
CA GLY A 34 2.82 -6.06 -4.72
C GLY A 34 2.19 -7.28 -4.04
N MET A 35 1.95 -7.20 -2.73
CA MET A 35 1.27 -8.24 -1.95
C MET A 35 -0.27 -8.07 -1.87
N LEU A 36 -0.85 -7.02 -2.46
CA LEU A 36 -2.31 -6.82 -2.48
C LEU A 36 -3.12 -8.01 -3.01
N PRO A 37 -2.66 -8.81 -4.01
CA PRO A 37 -3.37 -10.01 -4.44
C PRO A 37 -3.63 -11.01 -3.31
N PHE A 38 -2.78 -11.07 -2.29
CA PHE A 38 -3.02 -11.91 -1.11
C PHE A 38 -4.27 -11.51 -0.34
N ALA A 39 -4.50 -10.21 -0.13
CA ALA A 39 -5.71 -9.75 0.55
C ALA A 39 -6.97 -10.16 -0.22
N THR A 40 -6.94 -10.07 -1.55
CA THR A 40 -8.03 -10.52 -2.41
C THR A 40 -8.29 -12.01 -2.25
N ILE A 41 -7.23 -12.83 -2.31
CA ILE A 41 -7.31 -14.28 -2.10
C ILE A 41 -7.91 -14.59 -0.73
N LEU A 42 -7.46 -13.90 0.30
CA LEU A 42 -7.98 -14.04 1.66
C LEU A 42 -9.50 -13.82 1.72
N TYR A 43 -10.02 -12.77 1.10
CA TYR A 43 -11.46 -12.52 1.06
C TYR A 43 -12.22 -13.64 0.36
N PHE A 44 -11.71 -14.15 -0.76
CA PHE A 44 -12.32 -15.25 -1.49
C PHE A 44 -12.37 -16.50 -0.63
N TYR A 45 -11.27 -16.86 0.04
CA TYR A 45 -11.19 -18.09 0.83
C TYR A 45 -11.94 -18.00 2.14
N THR A 46 -11.76 -16.90 2.88
CA THR A 46 -12.33 -16.77 4.22
C THR A 46 -13.84 -16.58 4.17
N PHE A 47 -14.33 -15.82 3.20
CA PHE A 47 -15.76 -15.47 3.12
C PHE A 47 -16.50 -16.18 2.01
N ARG A 48 -15.80 -16.93 1.15
CA ARG A 48 -16.38 -17.52 -0.06
C ARG A 48 -17.19 -16.51 -0.87
N LEU A 49 -16.76 -15.26 -0.86
CA LEU A 49 -17.42 -14.16 -1.55
C LEU A 49 -16.90 -14.06 -2.97
N SER A 50 -17.80 -14.04 -3.94
CA SER A 50 -17.49 -13.83 -5.34
C SER A 50 -18.48 -12.83 -5.96
N GLY A 51 -18.10 -12.21 -7.07
CA GLY A 51 -18.97 -11.32 -7.82
C GLY A 51 -19.41 -10.08 -7.03
N LEU A 52 -20.72 -9.82 -7.03
CA LEU A 52 -21.30 -8.60 -6.43
C LEU A 52 -21.05 -8.48 -4.92
N PRO A 53 -21.24 -9.52 -4.07
CA PRO A 53 -20.95 -9.41 -2.64
C PRO A 53 -19.50 -9.01 -2.34
N TYR A 54 -18.54 -9.58 -3.07
CA TYR A 54 -17.14 -9.21 -2.95
C TYR A 54 -16.91 -7.74 -3.31
N SER A 55 -17.44 -7.29 -4.44
CA SER A 55 -17.30 -5.90 -4.88
C SER A 55 -17.90 -4.91 -3.90
N LEU A 56 -19.06 -5.22 -3.31
CA LEU A 56 -19.69 -4.40 -2.28
C LEU A 56 -18.85 -4.32 -1.00
N LEU A 57 -18.26 -5.44 -0.57
CA LEU A 57 -17.38 -5.46 0.60
C LEU A 57 -16.14 -4.58 0.39
N VAL A 58 -15.48 -4.73 -0.76
CA VAL A 58 -14.31 -3.92 -1.10
C VAL A 58 -14.67 -2.44 -1.19
N ALA A 59 -15.80 -2.10 -1.80
CA ALA A 59 -16.30 -0.73 -1.87
C ALA A 59 -16.57 -0.15 -0.47
N LEU A 60 -17.19 -0.91 0.43
CA LEU A 60 -17.47 -0.51 1.80
C LEU A 60 -16.17 -0.23 2.57
N ILE A 61 -15.18 -1.11 2.45
CA ILE A 61 -13.87 -0.92 3.09
C ILE A 61 -13.17 0.32 2.54
N SER A 62 -13.16 0.49 1.22
CA SER A 62 -12.55 1.65 0.57
C SER A 62 -13.23 2.97 0.98
N PHE A 63 -14.55 2.95 1.17
CA PHE A 63 -15.31 4.11 1.62
C PHE A 63 -14.95 4.54 3.06
N ALA A 64 -14.41 3.63 3.88
CA ALA A 64 -13.95 3.94 5.23
C ALA A 64 -12.85 5.01 5.27
N GLY A 65 -12.09 5.18 4.20
CA GLY A 65 -11.08 6.22 4.08
C GLY A 65 -11.64 7.64 3.88
N THR A 66 -12.88 7.78 3.41
CA THR A 66 -13.47 9.09 3.07
C THR A 66 -13.61 10.05 4.28
N PRO A 67 -14.15 9.64 5.45
CA PRO A 67 -14.26 10.56 6.59
C PRO A 67 -12.90 11.08 7.10
N PRO A 68 -11.85 10.24 7.26
CA PRO A 68 -10.53 10.74 7.64
C PRO A 68 -9.91 11.67 6.60
N ASP A 69 -10.17 11.46 5.31
CA ASP A 69 -9.67 12.34 4.24
C ASP A 69 -10.24 13.75 4.35
N LEU A 70 -11.52 13.87 4.61
CA LEU A 70 -12.18 15.15 4.87
C LEU A 70 -11.59 15.87 6.10
N LEU A 71 -11.12 15.13 7.09
CA LEU A 71 -10.49 15.65 8.31
C LEU A 71 -8.98 15.88 8.15
N SER A 72 -8.38 15.49 7.03
CA SER A 72 -6.93 15.57 6.80
C SER A 72 -6.36 16.98 7.01
N PRO A 73 -7.00 18.10 6.59
CA PRO A 73 -6.48 19.45 6.85
C PRO A 73 -6.36 19.77 8.35
N TYR A 74 -7.25 19.22 9.18
CA TYR A 74 -7.20 19.38 10.63
C TYR A 74 -6.02 18.63 11.24
N PHE A 75 -5.78 17.40 10.82
CA PHE A 75 -4.65 16.58 11.27
C PHE A 75 -3.31 17.20 10.84
N LEU A 76 -3.21 17.69 9.61
CA LEU A 76 -2.01 18.33 9.07
C LEU A 76 -1.65 19.65 9.79
N LYS A 77 -2.63 20.34 10.37
CA LYS A 77 -2.37 21.53 11.20
C LYS A 77 -1.84 21.19 12.60
N ARG A 78 -2.21 20.02 13.13
CA ARG A 78 -1.92 19.64 14.53
C ARG A 78 -0.71 18.72 14.66
N PHE A 79 -0.45 17.87 13.69
CA PHE A 79 0.62 16.88 13.71
C PHE A 79 1.64 17.14 12.62
N SER A 80 2.91 16.84 12.90
CA SER A 80 3.97 16.91 11.90
C SER A 80 3.85 15.75 10.90
N TYR A 81 4.36 15.94 9.68
CA TYR A 81 4.40 14.89 8.65
C TYR A 81 5.04 13.59 9.16
N LYS A 82 6.14 13.73 9.93
CA LYS A 82 6.83 12.59 10.53
C LYS A 82 5.91 11.79 11.46
N GLN A 83 5.15 12.46 12.31
CA GLN A 83 4.22 11.81 13.23
C GLN A 83 3.09 11.08 12.50
N ILE A 84 2.53 11.71 11.47
CA ILE A 84 1.49 11.12 10.63
C ILE A 84 2.01 9.86 9.93
N MET A 85 3.19 9.93 9.34
CA MET A 85 3.79 8.77 8.65
C MET A 85 4.14 7.63 9.59
N ILE A 86 4.70 7.92 10.77
CA ILE A 86 5.00 6.91 11.78
C ILE A 86 3.71 6.25 12.27
N PHE A 87 2.67 7.03 12.58
CA PHE A 87 1.39 6.50 13.01
C PHE A 87 0.78 5.57 11.95
N TYR A 88 0.83 5.96 10.69
CA TYR A 88 0.36 5.14 9.58
C TYR A 88 1.11 3.80 9.46
N GLN A 89 2.44 3.84 9.49
CA GLN A 89 3.24 2.61 9.39
C GLN A 89 3.03 1.69 10.59
N LEU A 90 2.91 2.25 11.80
CA LEU A 90 2.59 1.47 12.99
C LEU A 90 1.18 0.86 12.91
N SER A 91 0.19 1.61 12.47
CA SER A 91 -1.17 1.07 12.32
C SER A 91 -1.24 -0.06 11.29
N ARG A 92 -0.49 0.05 10.18
CA ARG A 92 -0.36 -1.05 9.20
C ARG A 92 0.35 -2.27 9.79
N ALA A 93 1.45 -2.06 10.48
CA ALA A 93 2.19 -3.18 11.10
C ALA A 93 1.32 -3.90 12.14
N LEU A 94 0.63 -3.15 13.00
CA LEU A 94 -0.28 -3.71 13.99
C LEU A 94 -1.48 -4.40 13.33
N GLY A 95 -2.10 -3.78 12.32
CA GLY A 95 -3.23 -4.37 11.60
C GLY A 95 -2.85 -5.69 10.93
N ASN A 96 -1.73 -5.73 10.20
CA ASN A 96 -1.25 -6.97 9.59
C ASN A 96 -0.90 -8.03 10.66
N GLY A 97 -0.30 -7.62 11.77
CA GLY A 97 -0.03 -8.52 12.90
C GLY A 97 -1.32 -9.12 13.49
N LEU A 98 -2.37 -8.30 13.65
CA LEU A 98 -3.67 -8.76 14.12
C LEU A 98 -4.35 -9.74 13.14
N ILE A 99 -4.21 -9.53 11.83
CA ILE A 99 -4.71 -10.45 10.81
C ILE A 99 -4.01 -11.81 10.95
N VAL A 100 -2.68 -11.82 11.07
CA VAL A 100 -1.91 -13.06 11.26
C VAL A 100 -2.34 -13.77 12.55
N LEU A 101 -2.47 -13.05 13.65
CA LEU A 101 -2.93 -13.60 14.93
C LEU A 101 -4.36 -14.15 14.84
N ALA A 102 -5.27 -13.46 14.13
CA ALA A 102 -6.62 -13.96 13.90
C ALA A 102 -6.62 -15.30 13.19
N PHE A 103 -5.77 -15.48 12.17
CA PHE A 103 -5.62 -16.77 11.49
C PHE A 103 -5.02 -17.85 12.39
N MET A 104 -4.06 -17.51 13.22
CA MET A 104 -3.42 -18.46 14.12
C MET A 104 -4.38 -18.98 15.20
N PHE A 105 -5.21 -18.10 15.77
CA PHE A 105 -6.08 -18.44 16.90
C PHE A 105 -7.52 -18.79 16.53
N CYS A 106 -8.03 -18.23 15.45
CA CYS A 106 -9.43 -18.38 15.04
C CYS A 106 -9.58 -19.08 13.68
N GLY A 107 -8.50 -19.63 13.12
CA GLY A 107 -8.50 -20.24 11.78
C GLY A 107 -9.44 -21.44 11.61
N GLU A 108 -9.83 -22.10 12.72
CA GLU A 108 -10.82 -23.16 12.69
C GLU A 108 -12.26 -22.65 12.44
N ASN A 109 -12.54 -21.40 12.84
CA ASN A 109 -13.80 -20.74 12.60
C ASN A 109 -13.64 -19.60 11.59
N LEU A 110 -13.73 -19.94 10.31
CA LEU A 110 -13.52 -19.00 9.20
C LEU A 110 -14.42 -17.76 9.28
N MET A 111 -15.64 -17.90 9.80
CA MET A 111 -16.57 -16.77 9.94
C MET A 111 -16.05 -15.73 10.96
N VAL A 112 -15.59 -16.21 12.12
CA VAL A 112 -15.03 -15.33 13.16
C VAL A 112 -13.74 -14.69 12.68
N CYS A 113 -12.82 -15.50 12.14
CA CYS A 113 -11.56 -15.02 11.58
C CYS A 113 -11.80 -13.94 10.52
N GLY A 114 -12.70 -14.21 9.60
CA GLY A 114 -13.04 -13.30 8.54
C GLY A 114 -13.65 -11.97 9.03
N THR A 115 -14.54 -12.02 10.02
CA THR A 115 -15.12 -10.82 10.61
C THR A 115 -14.04 -9.95 11.25
N ILE A 116 -13.10 -10.54 11.98
CA ILE A 116 -11.95 -9.82 12.56
C ILE A 116 -11.12 -9.19 11.44
N CYS A 117 -10.81 -9.92 10.38
CA CYS A 117 -10.04 -9.40 9.25
C CYS A 117 -10.73 -8.19 8.58
N ILE A 118 -12.04 -8.24 8.36
CA ILE A 118 -12.80 -7.11 7.78
C ILE A 118 -12.70 -5.88 8.69
N ILE A 119 -12.93 -6.04 9.99
CA ILE A 119 -12.86 -4.94 10.94
C ILE A 119 -11.46 -4.32 10.94
N VAL A 120 -10.41 -5.13 10.98
CA VAL A 120 -9.03 -4.67 10.96
C VAL A 120 -8.71 -3.93 9.67
N MET A 121 -9.11 -4.47 8.51
CA MET A 121 -8.88 -3.83 7.21
C MET A 121 -9.64 -2.51 7.08
N PHE A 122 -10.88 -2.45 7.59
CA PHE A 122 -11.65 -1.21 7.65
C PHE A 122 -10.92 -0.13 8.46
N LEU A 123 -10.39 -0.48 9.63
CA LEU A 123 -9.61 0.43 10.46
C LEU A 123 -8.29 0.85 9.80
N MET A 124 -7.61 -0.08 9.12
CA MET A 124 -6.39 0.22 8.38
C MET A 124 -6.65 1.19 7.22
N GLU A 125 -7.77 1.04 6.50
CA GLU A 125 -8.13 1.94 5.41
C GLU A 125 -8.44 3.35 5.92
N MET A 126 -9.07 3.49 7.09
CA MET A 126 -9.28 4.78 7.75
C MET A 126 -7.97 5.52 8.05
N THR A 127 -6.88 4.82 8.33
CA THR A 127 -5.58 5.43 8.64
C THR A 127 -4.75 5.79 7.40
N LYS A 128 -5.09 5.27 6.23
CA LYS A 128 -4.32 5.38 4.99
C LYS A 128 -4.47 6.73 4.28
N THR A 129 -5.63 7.35 4.35
CA THR A 129 -5.95 8.53 3.55
C THR A 129 -5.23 9.80 4.02
N ILE A 130 -5.09 10.00 5.33
CA ILE A 130 -4.39 11.17 5.90
C ILE A 130 -2.92 11.25 5.44
N PRO A 131 -2.12 10.16 5.50
CA PRO A 131 -0.76 10.14 4.95
C PRO A 131 -0.69 10.38 3.45
N THR A 132 -1.68 9.96 2.69
CA THR A 132 -1.74 10.20 1.24
C THR A 132 -1.81 11.70 0.96
N THR A 133 -2.72 12.41 1.63
CA THR A 133 -2.85 13.87 1.53
C THR A 133 -1.58 14.59 2.06
N ALA A 134 -1.03 14.11 3.19
CA ALA A 134 0.24 14.61 3.73
C ALA A 134 1.41 14.42 2.75
N GLY A 135 1.43 13.29 2.04
CA GLY A 135 2.44 12.97 1.02
C GLY A 135 2.42 13.95 -0.16
N HIS A 136 1.25 14.37 -0.60
CA HIS A 136 1.14 15.38 -1.68
C HIS A 136 1.75 16.73 -1.27
N ASP A 137 1.44 17.23 -0.06
CA ASP A 137 2.03 18.47 0.45
C ASP A 137 3.55 18.32 0.68
N MET A 138 3.99 17.18 1.19
CA MET A 138 5.42 16.88 1.36
C MET A 138 6.16 16.86 0.02
N ASN A 139 5.59 16.28 -1.03
CA ASN A 139 6.19 16.24 -2.37
C ASN A 139 6.37 17.67 -2.94
N THR A 140 5.38 18.53 -2.73
CA THR A 140 5.49 19.95 -3.14
C THR A 140 6.66 20.63 -2.44
N ARG A 141 6.81 20.45 -1.11
CA ARG A 141 7.92 21.02 -0.33
C ARG A 141 9.29 20.45 -0.72
N ILE A 142 9.34 19.15 -1.09
CA ILE A 142 10.56 18.53 -1.64
C ILE A 142 10.94 19.18 -2.97
N GLY A 143 9.95 19.49 -3.82
CA GLY A 143 10.16 20.24 -5.06
C GLY A 143 10.70 21.64 -4.83
N ASP A 144 10.14 22.39 -3.87
CA ASP A 144 10.61 23.72 -3.48
C ASP A 144 12.04 23.67 -2.93
N TYR A 145 12.37 22.67 -2.11
CA TYR A 145 13.73 22.46 -1.63
C TYR A 145 14.69 22.11 -2.76
N GLN A 146 14.25 21.36 -3.76
CA GLN A 146 15.03 21.07 -4.96
C GLN A 146 15.35 22.34 -5.73
N MET A 147 14.35 23.22 -5.89
CA MET A 147 14.55 24.52 -6.54
C MET A 147 15.56 25.40 -5.77
N TYR A 148 15.52 25.36 -4.44
CA TYR A 148 16.50 26.07 -3.60
C TYR A 148 17.93 25.54 -3.80
N LEU A 149 18.10 24.22 -3.94
CA LEU A 149 19.43 23.59 -4.10
C LEU A 149 20.04 23.80 -5.49
N SER A 150 19.23 23.72 -6.55
CA SER A 150 19.71 23.70 -7.93
C SER A 150 19.42 24.99 -8.70
N GLY A 151 18.60 25.88 -8.16
CA GLY A 151 18.10 27.06 -8.88
C GLY A 151 17.06 26.74 -9.96
N GLU A 152 16.72 25.47 -10.16
CA GLU A 152 15.84 24.98 -11.22
C GLU A 152 14.83 23.98 -10.70
N ARG A 153 13.62 23.96 -11.29
CA ARG A 153 12.60 22.95 -10.99
C ARG A 153 12.90 21.66 -11.76
N LEU A 154 13.37 20.66 -11.04
CA LEU A 154 13.70 19.35 -11.58
C LEU A 154 12.60 18.29 -11.32
N GLU A 155 11.35 18.73 -11.28
CA GLU A 155 10.18 17.87 -10.98
C GLU A 155 10.07 16.69 -11.95
N SER A 156 10.34 16.93 -13.24
CA SER A 156 10.33 15.86 -14.26
C SER A 156 11.40 14.80 -14.01
N PHE A 157 12.57 15.19 -13.53
CA PHE A 157 13.65 14.24 -13.20
C PHE A 157 13.35 13.49 -11.90
N ALA A 158 12.72 14.14 -10.92
CA ALA A 158 12.26 13.49 -9.70
C ALA A 158 11.22 12.41 -10.01
N GLY A 159 10.33 12.65 -10.98
CA GLY A 159 9.33 11.68 -11.45
C GLY A 159 9.93 10.40 -12.03
N ILE A 160 11.14 10.44 -12.60
CA ILE A 160 11.82 9.26 -13.18
C ILE A 160 12.02 8.18 -12.10
N PHE A 161 12.35 8.56 -10.87
CA PHE A 161 12.49 7.58 -9.76
C PHE A 161 11.17 6.88 -9.43
N GLY A 162 10.03 7.58 -9.58
CA GLY A 162 8.71 7.00 -9.41
C GLY A 162 8.38 5.94 -10.47
N TRP A 163 8.95 6.03 -11.66
CA TRP A 163 8.71 5.05 -12.73
C TRP A 163 9.27 3.66 -12.40
N PHE A 164 10.28 3.56 -11.54
CA PHE A 164 10.82 2.28 -11.12
C PHE A 164 9.89 1.53 -10.15
N THR A 165 9.01 2.22 -9.47
CA THR A 165 8.08 1.58 -8.51
C THR A 165 7.09 0.66 -9.21
N GLY A 166 6.56 1.04 -10.39
CA GLY A 166 5.63 0.23 -11.17
C GLY A 166 6.19 -1.13 -11.59
N PRO A 167 7.33 -1.18 -12.30
CA PRO A 167 8.01 -2.44 -12.67
C PRO A 167 8.34 -3.32 -11.45
N ILE A 168 8.79 -2.73 -10.33
CA ILE A 168 9.10 -3.48 -9.11
C ILE A 168 7.82 -4.11 -8.53
N THR A 169 6.72 -3.35 -8.43
CA THR A 169 5.42 -3.87 -7.98
C THR A 169 4.94 -5.00 -8.89
N SER A 170 5.05 -4.83 -10.22
CA SER A 170 4.67 -5.85 -11.20
C SER A 170 5.51 -7.11 -11.07
N PHE A 171 6.82 -6.97 -10.88
CA PHE A 171 7.73 -8.11 -10.71
C PHE A 171 7.38 -8.92 -9.44
N ILE A 172 7.10 -8.26 -8.34
CA ILE A 172 6.68 -8.92 -7.10
C ILE A 172 5.31 -9.56 -7.29
N GLY A 173 4.39 -8.88 -7.99
CA GLY A 173 3.09 -9.42 -8.35
C GLY A 173 3.16 -10.69 -9.20
N LEU A 174 4.26 -10.94 -9.93
CA LEU A 174 4.51 -12.20 -10.63
C LEU A 174 5.05 -13.30 -9.71
N ILE A 175 5.82 -12.96 -8.69
CA ILE A 175 6.40 -13.95 -7.76
C ILE A 175 5.30 -14.63 -6.95
N ILE A 176 4.29 -13.87 -6.51
CA ILE A 176 3.21 -14.38 -5.67
C ILE A 176 2.41 -15.50 -6.33
N PRO A 177 1.90 -15.37 -7.57
CA PRO A 177 1.24 -16.47 -8.26
C PRO A 177 2.12 -17.72 -8.43
N ILE A 178 3.42 -17.53 -8.73
CA ILE A 178 4.36 -18.64 -8.85
C ILE A 178 4.49 -19.40 -7.53
N PHE A 179 4.56 -18.65 -6.42
CA PHE A 179 4.62 -19.23 -5.08
C PHE A 179 3.32 -20.00 -4.74
N LEU A 180 2.17 -19.40 -5.04
CA LEU A 180 0.87 -20.04 -4.85
C LEU A 180 0.72 -21.31 -5.66
N LEU A 181 1.16 -21.32 -6.93
CA LEU A 181 1.14 -22.52 -7.78
C LEU A 181 1.96 -23.66 -7.16
N LYS A 182 3.12 -23.34 -6.53
CA LYS A 182 3.95 -24.33 -5.83
C LYS A 182 3.22 -25.00 -4.66
N PHE A 183 2.30 -24.28 -4.01
CA PHE A 183 1.46 -24.81 -2.94
C PHE A 183 0.14 -25.44 -3.44
N GLY A 184 0.02 -25.64 -4.77
CA GLY A 184 -1.12 -26.29 -5.36
C GLY A 184 -2.34 -25.41 -5.60
N PHE A 185 -2.19 -24.09 -5.45
CA PHE A 185 -3.19 -23.13 -5.88
C PHE A 185 -3.15 -23.04 -7.41
N ASN A 186 -4.28 -23.29 -8.03
CA ASN A 186 -4.43 -23.23 -9.46
C ASN A 186 -5.42 -22.10 -9.84
N SER A 187 -5.47 -21.72 -11.11
CA SER A 187 -6.37 -20.66 -11.58
C SER A 187 -7.87 -21.06 -11.58
N ASN A 188 -8.17 -22.30 -11.27
CA ASN A 188 -9.55 -22.76 -11.15
C ASN A 188 -10.07 -22.50 -9.74
N TRP A 189 -10.70 -21.36 -9.56
CA TRP A 189 -11.23 -20.88 -8.30
C TRP A 189 -12.29 -21.81 -7.70
N ASP A 190 -13.05 -22.52 -8.53
CA ASP A 190 -14.08 -23.47 -8.06
C ASP A 190 -13.46 -24.64 -7.30
N VAL A 191 -12.31 -25.15 -7.75
CA VAL A 191 -11.58 -26.22 -7.06
C VAL A 191 -11.00 -25.73 -5.74
N LEU A 192 -10.58 -24.47 -5.67
CA LEU A 192 -10.02 -23.86 -4.47
C LEU A 192 -11.08 -23.71 -3.36
N TYR A 193 -12.33 -23.43 -3.71
CA TYR A 193 -13.45 -23.35 -2.75
C TYR A 193 -13.79 -24.67 -2.08
N LEU A 194 -13.45 -25.79 -2.71
CA LEU A 194 -13.79 -27.12 -2.22
C LEU A 194 -12.75 -27.71 -1.25
N ASP A 195 -11.54 -27.16 -1.21
CA ASP A 195 -10.44 -27.71 -0.44
C ASP A 195 -10.08 -26.83 0.77
N GLU A 196 -10.74 -27.14 1.90
CA GLU A 196 -10.52 -26.42 3.17
C GLU A 196 -9.08 -26.57 3.71
N SER A 197 -8.35 -27.64 3.31
CA SER A 197 -6.99 -27.87 3.75
C SER A 197 -6.01 -26.83 3.20
N ARG A 198 -6.31 -26.23 2.06
CA ARG A 198 -5.47 -25.22 1.41
C ARG A 198 -5.59 -23.84 2.04
N VAL A 199 -6.71 -23.55 2.69
CA VAL A 199 -6.90 -22.29 3.44
C VAL A 199 -5.90 -22.18 4.59
N LYS A 200 -5.46 -23.30 5.17
CA LYS A 200 -4.46 -23.33 6.26
C LYS A 200 -3.02 -23.01 5.78
N ILE A 201 -2.79 -22.97 4.47
CA ILE A 201 -1.47 -22.74 3.87
C ILE A 201 -1.25 -21.24 3.58
N ILE A 202 -2.33 -20.47 3.44
CA ILE A 202 -2.29 -19.03 3.22
C ILE A 202 -2.08 -18.29 4.53
#